data_0720753f12976f61f8faff5cdb71ef08
#
_entry.id   0720753f12976f61f8faff5cdb71ef08
#
_cell.length_a   1.000
_cell.length_b   1.000
_cell.length_c   1.000
_cell.angle_alpha   90.00
_cell.angle_beta   90.00
_cell.angle_gamma   90.00
#
_symmetry.space_group_name_H-M   'P 1'
#
loop_
_entity.id
_entity.type
_entity.pdbx_description
1 polymer ?
#
loop_
_entity_poly.entity_id
_entity_poly.type
_entity_poly.pdbx_seq_one_letter_code
_entity_poly.pdbx_strand_id
1 'polypeptide(L)'
;MSVHFSETESFKVTLIDTGLHTNTAGRLQRIERYVKGETFMLTYGDGVADVNIDELLKFHQSHGRLATLTSVQVPGRFGNLNINQNGEVDNFVEKPAGDGMWINGGFFVLEPGIFQYLDGDVSNIQWEKEPLGAIARDQQLAAYKHYGFWKCMDALRDRVELEEMWNSGNAKWKIW
;
A
#
# COMPACT_ATOMS: atom_id res chain seq x y z
N MET A 1 1.91 29.82 -6.45
CA MET A 1 0.94 28.73 -6.30
C MET A 1 -0.42 29.38 -6.15
N SER A 2 -1.37 29.13 -7.05
CA SER A 2 -2.72 29.67 -6.95
C SER A 2 -3.64 28.60 -6.36
N VAL A 3 -4.40 28.95 -5.33
CA VAL A 3 -5.43 28.09 -4.75
C VAL A 3 -6.74 28.41 -5.47
N HIS A 4 -7.35 27.42 -6.09
CA HIS A 4 -8.51 27.61 -6.95
C HIS A 4 -9.86 27.26 -6.31
N PHE A 5 -9.89 26.76 -5.05
CA PHE A 5 -11.12 26.39 -4.34
C PHE A 5 -11.07 26.87 -2.90
N SER A 6 -12.21 27.38 -2.43
CA SER A 6 -12.39 27.89 -1.06
C SER A 6 -12.89 26.88 -0.04
N GLU A 7 -13.26 25.66 -0.47
CA GLU A 7 -13.74 24.57 0.40
C GLU A 7 -12.66 23.50 0.53
N THR A 8 -11.55 23.85 1.19
CA THR A 8 -10.52 22.88 1.53
C THR A 8 -10.59 22.54 3.01
N GLU A 9 -10.53 21.27 3.31
CA GLU A 9 -10.32 20.83 4.70
C GLU A 9 -9.05 21.49 5.26
N SER A 10 -9.11 21.86 6.53
CA SER A 10 -8.01 22.55 7.20
C SER A 10 -6.93 21.55 7.61
N PHE A 11 -6.10 21.07 6.67
CA PHE A 11 -4.93 20.26 6.99
C PHE A 11 -3.61 20.94 6.62
N LYS A 12 -2.58 20.61 7.39
CA LYS A 12 -1.23 21.11 7.18
C LYS A 12 -0.48 20.19 6.21
N VAL A 13 -0.05 20.73 5.07
CA VAL A 13 0.79 20.01 4.11
C VAL A 13 2.25 20.41 4.27
N THR A 14 3.15 19.43 4.39
CA THR A 14 4.59 19.64 4.41
C THR A 14 5.21 18.93 3.21
N LEU A 15 5.86 19.69 2.33
CA LEU A 15 6.60 19.14 1.19
C LEU A 15 8.08 19.00 1.58
N ILE A 16 8.64 17.80 1.40
CA ILE A 16 10.01 17.48 1.78
C ILE A 16 10.75 16.98 0.55
N ASP A 17 11.84 17.66 0.19
CA ASP A 17 12.77 17.13 -0.80
C ASP A 17 13.55 15.95 -0.21
N THR A 18 13.24 14.77 -0.69
CA THR A 18 13.91 13.52 -0.31
C THR A 18 14.95 13.06 -1.33
N GLY A 19 15.30 13.91 -2.31
CA GLY A 19 16.29 13.63 -3.35
C GLY A 19 15.71 12.87 -4.55
N LEU A 20 16.12 13.26 -5.75
CA LEU A 20 15.57 12.73 -7.02
C LEU A 20 15.79 11.23 -7.17
N HIS A 21 16.97 10.73 -6.82
CA HIS A 21 17.37 9.33 -7.04
C HIS A 21 17.22 8.45 -5.79
N THR A 22 16.57 8.94 -4.74
CA THR A 22 16.38 8.20 -3.49
C THR A 22 15.23 7.21 -3.61
N ASN A 23 15.47 5.95 -3.24
CA ASN A 23 14.45 4.91 -3.17
C ASN A 23 13.56 5.04 -1.92
N THR A 24 12.50 4.23 -1.83
CA THR A 24 11.41 4.34 -0.84
C THR A 24 11.91 4.26 0.60
N ALA A 25 12.87 3.39 0.94
CA ALA A 25 13.46 3.35 2.29
C ALA A 25 14.21 4.64 2.64
N GLY A 26 15.03 5.16 1.73
CA GLY A 26 15.75 6.42 1.96
C GLY A 26 14.81 7.62 2.08
N ARG A 27 13.70 7.63 1.34
CA ARG A 27 12.66 8.68 1.50
C ARG A 27 12.03 8.62 2.87
N LEU A 28 11.69 7.42 3.33
CA LEU A 28 11.11 7.20 4.64
C LEU A 28 12.08 7.62 5.75
N GLN A 29 13.37 7.24 5.67
CA GLN A 29 14.41 7.66 6.62
C GLN A 29 14.49 9.20 6.72
N ARG A 30 14.48 9.91 5.58
CA ARG A 30 14.63 11.38 5.54
C ARG A 30 13.46 12.15 6.13
N ILE A 31 12.31 11.52 6.26
CA ILE A 31 11.14 12.14 6.90
C ILE A 31 11.01 11.79 8.38
N GLU A 32 11.87 10.95 8.95
CA GLU A 32 11.81 10.50 10.35
C GLU A 32 11.55 11.65 11.34
N ARG A 33 12.30 12.73 11.24
CA ARG A 33 12.18 13.89 12.15
C ARG A 33 10.78 14.53 12.19
N TYR A 34 9.94 14.27 11.19
CA TYR A 34 8.59 14.82 11.09
C TYR A 34 7.52 13.89 11.65
N VAL A 35 7.83 12.59 11.80
CA VAL A 35 6.86 11.55 12.16
C VAL A 35 7.28 10.69 13.37
N LYS A 36 8.52 10.83 13.87
CA LYS A 36 9.11 9.94 14.89
C LYS A 36 8.48 10.01 16.28
N GLY A 37 7.54 10.87 16.53
CA GLY A 37 6.95 11.06 17.86
C GLY A 37 5.68 10.26 18.11
N GLU A 38 5.08 9.70 17.07
CA GLU A 38 3.74 9.11 17.13
C GLU A 38 3.54 8.05 16.03
N THR A 39 2.52 7.21 16.16
CA THR A 39 2.04 6.33 15.10
C THR A 39 1.69 7.15 13.86
N PHE A 40 2.15 6.75 12.70
CA PHE A 40 1.89 7.46 11.45
C PHE A 40 1.43 6.52 10.34
N MET A 41 0.82 7.09 9.31
CA MET A 41 0.36 6.37 8.15
C MET A 41 1.23 6.66 6.94
N LEU A 42 1.46 5.64 6.12
CA LEU A 42 2.22 5.73 4.88
C LEU A 42 1.39 5.14 3.74
N THR A 43 1.37 5.82 2.60
CA THR A 43 0.77 5.28 1.38
C THR A 43 1.60 5.63 0.16
N TYR A 44 1.37 4.89 -0.93
CA TYR A 44 1.89 5.24 -2.26
C TYR A 44 0.97 6.24 -2.95
N GLY A 45 1.53 7.00 -3.90
CA GLY A 45 0.79 8.05 -4.61
C GLY A 45 -0.03 7.55 -5.81
N ASP A 46 0.05 6.27 -6.14
CA ASP A 46 -0.52 5.64 -7.34
C ASP A 46 -1.59 4.57 -7.04
N GLY A 47 -1.96 4.39 -5.79
CA GLY A 47 -3.00 3.45 -5.37
C GLY A 47 -4.22 4.15 -4.80
N VAL A 48 -5.42 3.70 -5.20
CA VAL A 48 -6.71 4.11 -4.63
C VAL A 48 -7.48 2.90 -4.11
N ALA A 49 -8.18 3.08 -2.98
CA ALA A 49 -8.94 2.01 -2.33
C ALA A 49 -10.09 2.58 -1.49
N ASP A 50 -11.06 1.74 -1.16
CA ASP A 50 -12.12 2.03 -0.18
C ASP A 50 -11.78 1.48 1.22
N VAL A 51 -10.48 1.45 1.56
CA VAL A 51 -10.00 1.00 2.87
C VAL A 51 -10.56 1.89 3.96
N ASN A 52 -11.21 1.28 4.95
CA ASN A 52 -11.62 1.99 6.16
C ASN A 52 -10.38 2.24 7.05
N ILE A 53 -9.91 3.48 7.06
CA ILE A 53 -8.70 3.89 7.77
C ILE A 53 -8.86 3.75 9.29
N ASP A 54 -10.05 4.00 9.84
CA ASP A 54 -10.30 3.85 11.28
C ASP A 54 -10.22 2.37 11.70
N GLU A 55 -10.76 1.46 10.91
CA GLU A 55 -10.66 0.02 11.17
C GLU A 55 -9.22 -0.49 11.01
N LEU A 56 -8.49 0.01 10.02
CA LEU A 56 -7.07 -0.29 9.85
C LEU A 56 -6.25 0.16 11.07
N LEU A 57 -6.51 1.36 11.58
CA LEU A 57 -5.85 1.89 12.78
C LEU A 57 -6.20 1.08 14.03
N LYS A 58 -7.49 0.75 14.25
CA LYS A 58 -7.92 -0.12 15.35
C LYS A 58 -7.25 -1.49 15.29
N PHE A 59 -7.16 -2.08 14.09
CA PHE A 59 -6.46 -3.35 13.90
C PHE A 59 -4.98 -3.22 14.28
N HIS A 60 -4.30 -2.18 13.84
CA HIS A 60 -2.91 -1.91 14.19
C HIS A 60 -2.73 -1.82 15.72
N GLN A 61 -3.55 -1.04 16.39
CA GLN A 61 -3.51 -0.87 17.85
C GLN A 61 -3.76 -2.17 18.62
N SER A 62 -4.51 -3.11 18.04
CA SER A 62 -4.91 -4.35 18.72
C SER A 62 -3.79 -5.37 18.88
N HIS A 63 -2.72 -5.31 18.08
CA HIS A 63 -1.68 -6.36 18.06
C HIS A 63 -0.32 -5.91 18.58
N GLY A 64 -0.08 -4.61 18.79
CA GLY A 64 1.14 -4.05 19.39
C GLY A 64 2.44 -4.27 18.59
N ARG A 65 2.36 -4.57 17.28
CA ARG A 65 3.52 -4.70 16.39
C ARG A 65 3.90 -3.35 15.80
N LEU A 66 5.12 -3.26 15.26
CA LEU A 66 5.66 -2.01 14.71
C LEU A 66 5.04 -1.60 13.38
N ALA A 67 4.51 -2.54 12.60
CA ALA A 67 3.98 -2.24 11.28
C ALA A 67 2.72 -3.06 10.97
N THR A 68 1.76 -2.40 10.34
CA THR A 68 0.62 -3.03 9.66
C THR A 68 0.65 -2.60 8.20
N LEU A 69 0.52 -3.55 7.28
CA LEU A 69 0.23 -3.27 5.87
C LEU A 69 -1.19 -3.70 5.52
N THR A 70 -1.83 -2.96 4.64
CA THR A 70 -3.06 -3.44 4.01
C THR A 70 -2.71 -4.44 2.93
N SER A 71 -3.28 -5.64 3.04
CA SER A 71 -3.14 -6.70 2.05
C SER A 71 -4.41 -6.82 1.21
N VAL A 72 -4.25 -6.99 -0.09
CA VAL A 72 -5.33 -7.06 -1.07
C VAL A 72 -5.18 -8.26 -1.98
N GLN A 73 -6.29 -8.70 -2.57
CA GLN A 73 -6.30 -9.69 -3.63
C GLN A 73 -6.74 -9.02 -4.93
N VAL A 74 -5.83 -8.93 -5.91
CA VAL A 74 -6.19 -8.42 -7.22
C VAL A 74 -6.73 -9.54 -8.10
N PRO A 75 -7.68 -9.27 -9.01
CA PRO A 75 -8.14 -10.26 -9.97
C PRO A 75 -6.97 -10.81 -10.78
N GLY A 76 -6.91 -12.12 -10.95
CA GLY A 76 -5.94 -12.78 -11.82
C GLY A 76 -6.05 -12.23 -13.24
N ARG A 77 -4.91 -12.05 -13.92
CA ARG A 77 -4.88 -11.62 -15.33
C ARG A 77 -5.19 -12.75 -16.28
N PHE A 78 -4.97 -13.99 -15.83
CA PHE A 78 -5.05 -15.22 -16.63
C PHE A 78 -5.84 -16.29 -15.87
N GLY A 79 -6.26 -17.33 -16.60
CA GLY A 79 -6.79 -18.54 -15.99
C GLY A 79 -5.67 -19.38 -15.34
N ASN A 80 -5.95 -19.95 -14.18
CA ASN A 80 -5.06 -20.84 -13.46
C ASN A 80 -5.36 -22.30 -13.83
N LEU A 81 -4.30 -23.08 -14.06
CA LEU A 81 -4.36 -24.49 -14.38
C LEU A 81 -3.69 -25.28 -13.25
N ASN A 82 -4.38 -26.28 -12.70
CA ASN A 82 -3.73 -27.33 -11.95
C ASN A 82 -3.38 -28.47 -12.91
N ILE A 83 -2.08 -28.72 -13.12
CA ILE A 83 -1.58 -29.73 -14.03
C ILE A 83 -0.94 -30.85 -13.19
N ASN A 84 -1.38 -32.10 -13.37
CA ASN A 84 -0.79 -33.24 -12.70
C ASN A 84 0.52 -33.70 -13.39
N GLN A 85 1.18 -34.69 -12.80
CA GLN A 85 2.47 -35.19 -13.26
C GLN A 85 2.43 -35.79 -14.69
N ASN A 86 1.24 -36.16 -15.18
CA ASN A 86 1.03 -36.72 -16.51
C ASN A 86 0.75 -35.65 -17.58
N GLY A 87 0.67 -34.37 -17.16
CA GLY A 87 0.33 -33.25 -18.05
C GLY A 87 -1.16 -33.05 -18.27
N GLU A 88 -2.02 -33.71 -17.50
CA GLU A 88 -3.47 -33.54 -17.55
C GLU A 88 -3.89 -32.35 -16.68
N VAL A 89 -4.92 -31.61 -17.11
CA VAL A 89 -5.48 -30.47 -16.37
C VAL A 89 -6.57 -30.98 -15.45
N ASP A 90 -6.27 -30.98 -14.15
CA ASP A 90 -7.24 -31.39 -13.11
C ASP A 90 -8.26 -30.30 -12.80
N ASN A 91 -7.87 -29.01 -12.96
CA ASN A 91 -8.74 -27.88 -12.68
C ASN A 91 -8.33 -26.65 -13.49
N PHE A 92 -9.32 -25.88 -13.94
CA PHE A 92 -9.16 -24.59 -14.60
C PHE A 92 -10.07 -23.57 -13.92
N VAL A 93 -9.50 -22.43 -13.50
CA VAL A 93 -10.26 -21.32 -12.93
C VAL A 93 -9.89 -20.04 -13.68
N GLU A 94 -10.85 -19.48 -14.40
CA GLU A 94 -10.65 -18.23 -15.12
C GLU A 94 -10.57 -17.06 -14.15
N LYS A 95 -9.46 -16.30 -14.20
CA LYS A 95 -9.22 -15.06 -13.43
C LYS A 95 -9.61 -15.17 -11.96
N PRO A 96 -9.07 -16.13 -11.20
CA PRO A 96 -9.39 -16.27 -9.79
C PRO A 96 -8.99 -14.99 -9.03
N ALA A 97 -9.73 -14.64 -8.00
CA ALA A 97 -9.36 -13.52 -7.13
C ALA A 97 -8.01 -13.82 -6.46
N GLY A 98 -7.00 -13.02 -6.77
CA GLY A 98 -5.67 -13.05 -6.15
C GLY A 98 -4.85 -14.31 -6.39
N ASP A 99 -5.23 -15.19 -7.31
CA ASP A 99 -4.60 -16.51 -7.46
C ASP A 99 -4.37 -17.22 -6.10
N GLY A 100 -5.19 -16.91 -5.10
CA GLY A 100 -5.04 -17.32 -3.71
C GLY A 100 -3.97 -16.55 -2.92
N MET A 101 -3.29 -15.59 -3.54
CA MET A 101 -2.22 -14.82 -2.91
C MET A 101 -2.69 -13.41 -2.49
N TRP A 102 -2.15 -12.96 -1.37
CA TRP A 102 -2.29 -11.59 -0.90
C TRP A 102 -1.06 -10.78 -1.31
N ILE A 103 -1.29 -9.57 -1.80
CA ILE A 103 -0.22 -8.64 -2.16
C ILE A 103 -0.27 -7.39 -1.27
N ASN A 104 0.83 -6.64 -1.26
CA ASN A 104 0.93 -5.36 -0.59
C ASN A 104 0.02 -4.33 -1.28
N GLY A 105 -0.99 -3.83 -0.57
CA GLY A 105 -1.93 -2.82 -1.04
C GLY A 105 -1.48 -1.37 -0.81
N GLY A 106 -0.33 -1.15 -0.19
CA GLY A 106 0.31 0.18 -0.09
C GLY A 106 -0.21 1.11 0.99
N PHE A 107 -1.19 0.71 1.80
CA PHE A 107 -1.65 1.48 2.96
C PHE A 107 -1.05 0.86 4.23
N PHE A 108 -0.23 1.65 4.93
CA PHE A 108 0.47 1.20 6.13
C PHE A 108 0.08 2.03 7.35
N VAL A 109 0.13 1.41 8.52
CA VAL A 109 0.21 2.08 9.82
C VAL A 109 1.51 1.63 10.48
N LEU A 110 2.32 2.60 10.91
CA LEU A 110 3.70 2.38 11.33
C LEU A 110 3.97 3.05 12.67
N GLU A 111 4.63 2.33 13.55
CA GLU A 111 5.19 2.87 14.79
C GLU A 111 6.58 3.48 14.55
N PRO A 112 7.00 4.50 15.31
CA PRO A 112 8.34 5.09 15.18
C PRO A 112 9.49 4.09 15.28
N GLY A 113 9.27 2.96 15.94
CA GLY A 113 10.26 1.89 16.05
C GLY A 113 10.71 1.28 14.72
N ILE A 114 10.00 1.52 13.59
CA ILE A 114 10.42 1.03 12.28
C ILE A 114 11.74 1.67 11.81
N PHE A 115 12.07 2.86 12.30
CA PHE A 115 13.29 3.55 11.88
C PHE A 115 14.58 2.82 12.29
N GLN A 116 14.55 1.93 13.29
CA GLN A 116 15.67 1.05 13.61
C GLN A 116 16.04 0.08 12.46
N TYR A 117 15.12 -0.16 11.52
CA TYR A 117 15.35 -0.99 10.32
C TYR A 117 15.84 -0.17 9.11
N LEU A 118 16.03 1.13 9.30
CA LEU A 118 16.49 2.07 8.29
C LEU A 118 17.83 2.70 8.68
N ASP A 119 18.67 1.95 9.41
CA ASP A 119 19.99 2.44 9.82
C ASP A 119 21.00 2.44 8.66
N GLY A 120 21.98 3.34 8.72
CA GLY A 120 23.01 3.51 7.69
C GLY A 120 22.51 4.21 6.42
N ASP A 121 23.16 3.94 5.29
CA ASP A 121 22.77 4.50 3.99
C ASP A 121 21.76 3.58 3.27
N VAL A 122 20.48 3.92 3.39
CA VAL A 122 19.38 3.23 2.71
C VAL A 122 18.87 3.96 1.47
N SER A 123 19.62 4.93 0.94
CA SER A 123 19.19 5.76 -0.20
C SER A 123 18.84 4.96 -1.45
N ASN A 124 19.50 3.83 -1.68
CA ASN A 124 19.27 2.95 -2.84
C ASN A 124 18.39 1.72 -2.52
N ILE A 125 17.82 1.65 -1.31
CA ILE A 125 17.05 0.50 -0.84
C ILE A 125 15.56 0.78 -0.99
N GLN A 126 14.81 -0.21 -1.47
CA GLN A 126 13.36 -0.20 -1.48
C GLN A 126 12.85 -0.63 -0.10
N TRP A 127 11.93 0.14 0.48
CA TRP A 127 11.24 -0.16 1.74
C TRP A 127 10.63 -1.57 1.74
N GLU A 128 10.08 -1.97 0.62
CA GLU A 128 9.35 -3.22 0.40
C GLU A 128 10.26 -4.47 0.39
N LYS A 129 11.57 -4.28 0.28
CA LYS A 129 12.55 -5.36 0.25
C LYS A 129 13.12 -5.64 1.65
N GLU A 130 14.39 -5.28 1.86
CA GLU A 130 15.08 -5.66 3.10
C GLU A 130 14.46 -5.08 4.37
N PRO A 131 14.09 -3.77 4.46
CA PRO A 131 13.51 -3.24 5.70
C PRO A 131 12.21 -3.92 6.10
N LEU A 132 11.24 -3.99 5.18
CA LEU A 132 9.95 -4.62 5.45
C LEU A 132 10.09 -6.14 5.68
N GLY A 133 11.01 -6.78 4.96
CA GLY A 133 11.37 -8.18 5.15
C GLY A 133 11.99 -8.45 6.52
N ALA A 134 12.84 -7.56 7.04
CA ALA A 134 13.43 -7.66 8.38
C ALA A 134 12.35 -7.52 9.46
N ILE A 135 11.46 -6.52 9.34
CA ILE A 135 10.33 -6.33 10.24
C ILE A 135 9.43 -7.58 10.26
N ALA A 136 9.23 -8.23 9.11
CA ALA A 136 8.45 -9.47 9.03
C ALA A 136 9.17 -10.65 9.70
N ARG A 137 10.48 -10.83 9.49
CA ARG A 137 11.28 -11.88 10.17
C ARG A 137 11.26 -11.73 11.68
N ASP A 138 11.27 -10.51 12.18
CA ASP A 138 11.19 -10.19 13.60
C ASP A 138 9.76 -10.26 14.16
N GLN A 139 8.79 -10.73 13.35
CA GLN A 139 7.38 -10.86 13.72
C GLN A 139 6.72 -9.52 14.11
N GLN A 140 7.26 -8.41 13.63
CA GLN A 140 6.77 -7.06 13.88
C GLN A 140 5.90 -6.50 12.76
N LEU A 141 5.55 -7.31 11.75
CA LEU A 141 4.65 -6.97 10.65
C LEU A 141 3.32 -7.74 10.79
N ALA A 142 2.21 -7.02 10.68
CA ALA A 142 0.87 -7.60 10.55
C ALA A 142 0.24 -7.24 9.21
N ALA A 143 -0.69 -8.07 8.71
CA ALA A 143 -1.42 -7.83 7.48
C ALA A 143 -2.91 -7.61 7.78
N TYR A 144 -3.43 -6.42 7.47
CA TYR A 144 -4.86 -6.13 7.47
C TYR A 144 -5.46 -6.56 6.13
N LYS A 145 -6.34 -7.54 6.14
CA LYS A 145 -6.97 -8.09 4.93
C LYS A 145 -8.11 -7.18 4.46
N HIS A 146 -7.93 -6.54 3.32
CA HIS A 146 -8.94 -5.73 2.68
C HIS A 146 -9.59 -6.48 1.52
N TYR A 147 -10.90 -6.61 1.55
CA TYR A 147 -11.71 -7.33 0.56
C TYR A 147 -12.48 -6.40 -0.39
N GLY A 148 -12.40 -5.09 -0.16
CA GLY A 148 -13.07 -4.07 -0.94
C GLY A 148 -12.34 -3.69 -2.22
N PHE A 149 -12.63 -2.50 -2.71
CA PHE A 149 -12.00 -1.99 -3.93
C PHE A 149 -10.55 -1.57 -3.67
N TRP A 150 -9.66 -2.00 -4.53
CA TRP A 150 -8.28 -1.51 -4.61
C TRP A 150 -7.81 -1.53 -6.06
N LYS A 151 -7.11 -0.48 -6.48
CA LYS A 151 -6.50 -0.39 -7.80
C LYS A 151 -5.28 0.52 -7.78
N CYS A 152 -4.17 0.06 -8.38
CA CYS A 152 -3.00 0.89 -8.69
C CYS A 152 -3.12 1.50 -10.08
N MET A 153 -2.34 2.56 -10.32
CA MET A 153 -2.27 3.28 -11.60
C MET A 153 -0.83 3.17 -12.17
N ASP A 154 -0.44 1.95 -12.55
CA ASP A 154 0.91 1.68 -13.07
C ASP A 154 1.03 1.93 -14.57
N ALA A 155 -0.06 1.83 -15.29
CA ALA A 155 -0.09 1.97 -16.74
C ALA A 155 -1.16 2.96 -17.21
N LEU A 156 -1.02 3.47 -18.45
CA LEU A 156 -2.00 4.38 -19.02
C LEU A 156 -3.42 3.81 -19.03
N ARG A 157 -3.56 2.49 -19.26
CA ARG A 157 -4.85 1.80 -19.18
C ARG A 157 -5.50 1.92 -17.79
N ASP A 158 -4.71 1.80 -16.73
CA ASP A 158 -5.23 1.89 -15.36
C ASP A 158 -5.73 3.30 -15.06
N ARG A 159 -5.01 4.32 -15.54
CA ARG A 159 -5.44 5.72 -15.47
C ARG A 159 -6.78 5.94 -16.19
N VAL A 160 -6.89 5.48 -17.43
CA VAL A 160 -8.13 5.63 -18.23
C VAL A 160 -9.31 4.98 -17.50
N GLU A 161 -9.14 3.77 -16.98
CA GLU A 161 -10.19 3.06 -16.25
C GLU A 161 -10.60 3.80 -14.96
N LEU A 162 -9.64 4.36 -14.20
CA LEU A 162 -9.93 5.16 -13.01
C LEU A 162 -10.64 6.47 -13.37
N GLU A 163 -10.23 7.14 -14.46
CA GLU A 163 -10.91 8.35 -14.95
C GLU A 163 -12.35 8.05 -15.41
N GLU A 164 -12.58 6.92 -16.07
CA GLU A 164 -13.92 6.48 -16.46
C GLU A 164 -14.81 6.20 -15.24
N MET A 165 -14.30 5.52 -14.22
CA MET A 165 -15.00 5.30 -12.96
C MET A 165 -15.37 6.64 -12.29
N TRP A 166 -14.45 7.59 -12.26
CA TRP A 166 -14.69 8.92 -11.69
C TRP A 166 -15.77 9.68 -12.47
N ASN A 167 -15.64 9.77 -13.79
CA ASN A 167 -16.54 10.52 -14.65
C ASN A 167 -17.95 9.94 -14.72
N SER A 168 -18.08 8.62 -14.56
CA SER A 168 -19.38 7.93 -14.51
C SER A 168 -20.04 7.96 -13.13
N GLY A 169 -19.39 8.52 -12.10
CA GLY A 169 -19.90 8.52 -10.74
C GLY A 169 -19.76 7.17 -10.01
N ASN A 170 -19.01 6.22 -10.58
CA ASN A 170 -18.77 4.88 -10.02
C ASN A 170 -17.40 4.74 -9.34
N ALA A 171 -16.81 5.83 -8.88
CA ALA A 171 -15.54 5.86 -8.19
C ALA A 171 -15.67 5.19 -6.80
N LYS A 172 -15.44 3.89 -6.72
CA LYS A 172 -15.65 3.07 -5.51
C LYS A 172 -14.80 3.51 -4.31
N TRP A 173 -13.66 4.15 -4.55
CA TRP A 173 -12.79 4.71 -3.49
C TRP A 173 -13.32 6.02 -2.91
N LYS A 174 -14.30 6.65 -3.57
CA LYS A 174 -14.91 7.90 -3.08
C LYS A 174 -16.01 7.55 -2.08
N ILE A 175 -15.62 7.45 -0.83
CA ILE A 175 -16.52 7.07 0.29
C ILE A 175 -17.04 8.27 1.11
N TRP A 176 -16.80 9.50 0.61
CA TRP A 176 -17.24 10.77 1.20
C TRP A 176 -18.20 11.55 0.30
#